data_e90d2ff2fafed71547125540a0e701d6
#
_entry.id   e90d2ff2fafed71547125540a0e701d6
#
_cell.length_a   1.000
_cell.length_b   1.000
_cell.length_c   1.000
_cell.angle_alpha   90.00
_cell.angle_beta   90.00
_cell.angle_gamma   90.00
#
_symmetry.space_group_name_H-M   'P 1'
#
loop_
_entity.id
_entity.type
_entity.pdbx_description
1 polymer ?
#
loop_
_entity_poly.entity_id
_entity_poly.type
_entity_poly.pdbx_seq_one_letter_code
_entity_poly.pdbx_strand_id
1 'polypeptide(L)'
;MPYTAQLAEKTQRLTALLSPFAAPAPQVFPSPEQGYRMRAEFRIWHDGEQISYAMFASGQKASGASLIKLTHFQAAYSSINALMPRLLHRLSGCPALQTRLYQCEFLATLSGEMLVTLIYHRQLDNDWQTTARALARDLGIHIIGRSKGQKIVLSQDFVTEQLTVNGQTFAYRQYEGSFTQPNAIVCEKMLAWACQQAQGAGGDLLELYCGNGNFTLPLSRHFRRVLATEVSKTSV
;
A
#
# COMPACT_ATOMS: atom_id res chain seq x y z
N MET A 1 -18.83 -12.88 -6.41
CA MET A 1 -19.50 -13.07 -5.09
C MET A 1 -19.67 -11.69 -4.47
N PRO A 2 -20.87 -11.32 -4.00
CA PRO A 2 -21.08 -10.08 -3.27
C PRO A 2 -20.22 -10.01 -1.99
N TYR A 3 -19.80 -8.82 -1.60
CA TYR A 3 -18.92 -8.62 -0.44
C TYR A 3 -19.49 -9.19 0.85
N THR A 4 -20.78 -8.99 1.09
CA THR A 4 -21.48 -9.51 2.28
C THR A 4 -21.44 -11.04 2.38
N ALA A 5 -21.62 -11.73 1.25
CA ALA A 5 -21.52 -13.19 1.20
C ALA A 5 -20.08 -13.67 1.45
N GLN A 6 -19.09 -12.98 0.87
CA GLN A 6 -17.68 -13.29 1.12
C GLN A 6 -17.30 -13.09 2.60
N LEU A 7 -17.79 -12.01 3.22
CA LEU A 7 -17.53 -11.73 4.62
C LEU A 7 -18.15 -12.79 5.53
N ALA A 8 -19.41 -13.19 5.26
CA ALA A 8 -20.11 -14.23 5.99
C ALA A 8 -19.38 -15.58 5.90
N GLU A 9 -18.99 -15.99 4.70
CA GLU A 9 -18.22 -17.23 4.46
C GLU A 9 -16.91 -17.25 5.24
N LYS A 10 -16.13 -16.16 5.17
CA LYS A 10 -14.87 -16.04 5.90
C LYS A 10 -15.05 -16.09 7.41
N THR A 11 -16.09 -15.43 7.93
CA THR A 11 -16.42 -15.45 9.35
C THR A 11 -16.81 -16.86 9.81
N GLN A 12 -17.66 -17.54 9.04
CA GLN A 12 -18.09 -18.92 9.34
C GLN A 12 -16.87 -19.87 9.32
N ARG A 13 -16.02 -19.77 8.33
CA ARG A 13 -14.79 -20.58 8.23
C ARG A 13 -13.86 -20.37 9.42
N LEU A 14 -13.66 -19.10 9.84
CA LEU A 14 -12.84 -18.79 11.01
C LEU A 14 -13.46 -19.35 12.29
N THR A 15 -14.78 -19.19 12.50
CA THR A 15 -15.50 -19.73 13.63
C THR A 15 -15.38 -21.26 13.71
N ALA A 16 -15.55 -21.95 12.58
CA ALA A 16 -15.38 -23.41 12.52
C ALA A 16 -13.94 -23.85 12.84
N LEU A 17 -12.93 -23.12 12.35
CA LEU A 17 -11.53 -23.41 12.64
C LEU A 17 -11.17 -23.26 14.12
N LEU A 18 -11.79 -22.29 14.80
CA LEU A 18 -11.49 -21.98 16.20
C LEU A 18 -12.38 -22.74 17.20
N SER A 19 -13.47 -23.38 16.74
CA SER A 19 -14.42 -24.09 17.62
C SER A 19 -13.79 -25.18 18.49
N PRO A 20 -12.79 -25.98 18.04
CA PRO A 20 -12.16 -27.01 18.87
C PRO A 20 -11.38 -26.43 20.08
N PHE A 21 -11.07 -25.15 20.06
CA PHE A 21 -10.29 -24.46 21.09
C PHE A 21 -11.14 -23.65 22.07
N ALA A 22 -12.48 -23.78 22.01
CA ALA A 22 -13.43 -23.00 22.81
C ALA A 22 -13.17 -21.46 22.72
N ALA A 23 -12.70 -21.00 21.58
CA ALA A 23 -12.40 -19.59 21.37
C ALA A 23 -13.69 -18.73 21.39
N PRO A 24 -13.64 -17.49 21.88
CA PRO A 24 -14.78 -16.59 21.80
C PRO A 24 -15.20 -16.32 20.36
N ALA A 25 -16.45 -15.90 20.15
CA ALA A 25 -16.96 -15.55 18.84
C ALA A 25 -16.11 -14.41 18.20
N PRO A 26 -15.72 -14.53 16.93
CA PRO A 26 -14.95 -13.49 16.27
C PRO A 26 -15.70 -12.16 16.22
N GLN A 27 -15.02 -11.06 16.56
CA GLN A 27 -15.51 -9.71 16.27
C GLN A 27 -15.18 -9.34 14.83
N VAL A 28 -16.19 -8.91 14.08
CA VAL A 28 -16.05 -8.64 12.64
C VAL A 28 -16.08 -7.14 12.38
N PHE A 29 -15.02 -6.63 11.76
CA PHE A 29 -14.88 -5.23 11.35
C PHE A 29 -14.92 -5.13 9.81
N PRO A 30 -16.10 -4.79 9.22
CA PRO A 30 -16.21 -4.73 7.76
C PRO A 30 -15.30 -3.68 7.15
N SER A 31 -14.71 -4.04 6.01
CA SER A 31 -14.03 -3.11 5.09
C SER A 31 -15.05 -2.36 4.23
N PRO A 32 -14.72 -1.17 3.71
CA PRO A 32 -15.37 -0.71 2.49
C PRO A 32 -15.26 -1.76 1.38
N GLU A 33 -16.31 -1.88 0.56
CA GLU A 33 -16.31 -2.85 -0.55
C GLU A 33 -15.33 -2.49 -1.66
N GLN A 34 -15.09 -1.18 -1.83
CA GLN A 34 -14.25 -0.60 -2.87
C GLN A 34 -13.36 0.49 -2.29
N GLY A 35 -12.32 0.88 -3.02
CA GLY A 35 -11.51 2.03 -2.66
C GLY A 35 -10.77 1.90 -1.32
N TYR A 36 -10.50 0.72 -0.87
CA TYR A 36 -9.90 0.47 0.45
C TYR A 36 -8.38 0.29 0.41
N ARG A 37 -7.81 0.07 -0.78
CA ARG A 37 -6.43 -0.36 -0.92
C ARG A 37 -5.51 0.83 -1.16
N MET A 38 -4.65 1.12 -0.17
CA MET A 38 -3.68 2.23 -0.22
C MET A 38 -2.44 1.92 -1.05
N ARG A 39 -2.23 0.66 -1.40
CA ARG A 39 -1.11 0.22 -2.25
C ARG A 39 -1.64 -0.59 -3.43
N ALA A 40 -1.19 -0.24 -4.64
CA ALA A 40 -1.50 -0.97 -5.86
C ALA A 40 -0.28 -1.00 -6.78
N GLU A 41 -0.11 -2.09 -7.51
CA GLU A 41 0.98 -2.27 -8.48
C GLU A 41 0.43 -2.84 -9.77
N PHE A 42 0.90 -2.32 -10.90
CA PHE A 42 0.47 -2.72 -12.22
C PHE A 42 1.67 -2.86 -13.14
N ARG A 43 1.65 -3.90 -13.96
CA ARG A 43 2.54 -3.97 -15.11
C ARG A 43 2.20 -2.85 -16.09
N ILE A 44 3.19 -2.41 -16.85
CA ILE A 44 2.97 -1.54 -17.99
C ILE A 44 3.08 -2.40 -19.25
N TRP A 45 1.98 -2.46 -19.98
CA TRP A 45 1.91 -3.13 -21.26
C TRP A 45 2.19 -2.14 -22.37
N HIS A 46 3.14 -2.48 -23.25
CA HIS A 46 3.49 -1.69 -24.43
C HIS A 46 2.82 -2.31 -25.66
N ASP A 47 2.10 -1.47 -26.41
CA ASP A 47 1.40 -1.83 -27.63
C ASP A 47 1.79 -0.77 -28.69
N GLY A 48 2.92 -0.99 -29.36
CA GLY A 48 3.56 0.02 -30.17
C GLY A 48 3.97 1.25 -29.35
N GLU A 49 3.47 2.42 -29.73
CA GLU A 49 3.71 3.68 -29.02
C GLU A 49 2.78 3.88 -27.81
N GLN A 50 1.75 3.08 -27.68
CA GLN A 50 0.81 3.19 -26.57
C GLN A 50 1.24 2.34 -25.38
N ILE A 51 0.92 2.82 -24.17
CA ILE A 51 1.09 2.07 -22.93
C ILE A 51 -0.22 1.99 -22.17
N SER A 52 -0.37 0.94 -21.37
CA SER A 52 -1.53 0.75 -20.48
C SER A 52 -1.13 0.05 -19.20
N TYR A 53 -1.85 0.33 -18.12
CA TYR A 53 -1.78 -0.54 -16.93
C TYR A 53 -2.33 -1.91 -17.26
N ALA A 54 -1.69 -2.94 -16.75
CA ALA A 54 -2.04 -4.31 -17.03
C ALA A 54 -2.04 -5.18 -15.77
N MET A 55 -3.02 -6.04 -15.69
CA MET A 55 -3.04 -7.23 -14.84
C MET A 55 -3.18 -8.47 -15.72
N PHE A 56 -2.98 -9.64 -15.15
CA PHE A 56 -3.13 -10.91 -15.86
C PHE A 56 -4.13 -11.77 -15.11
N ALA A 57 -4.89 -12.55 -15.86
CA ALA A 57 -5.86 -13.47 -15.29
C ALA A 57 -5.19 -14.42 -14.29
N SER A 58 -5.80 -14.56 -13.11
CA SER A 58 -5.26 -15.37 -12.02
C SER A 58 -5.04 -16.84 -12.47
N GLY A 59 -3.89 -17.39 -12.08
CA GLY A 59 -3.51 -18.76 -12.43
C GLY A 59 -3.02 -18.95 -13.88
N GLN A 60 -2.95 -17.88 -14.68
CA GLN A 60 -2.46 -17.95 -16.06
C GLN A 60 -1.06 -17.32 -16.19
N LYS A 61 -0.27 -17.82 -17.15
CA LYS A 61 1.01 -17.20 -17.51
C LYS A 61 0.76 -15.80 -18.10
N ALA A 62 1.58 -14.85 -17.69
CA ALA A 62 1.53 -13.47 -18.22
C ALA A 62 1.79 -13.48 -19.73
N SER A 63 0.78 -13.16 -20.52
CA SER A 63 0.79 -13.13 -21.99
C SER A 63 -0.32 -12.22 -22.52
N GLY A 64 -0.28 -11.88 -23.80
CA GLY A 64 -1.37 -11.12 -24.44
C GLY A 64 -2.75 -11.77 -24.30
N ALA A 65 -2.82 -13.10 -24.23
CA ALA A 65 -4.08 -13.84 -24.08
C ALA A 65 -4.70 -13.74 -22.68
N SER A 66 -3.86 -13.52 -21.64
CA SER A 66 -4.31 -13.34 -20.24
C SER A 66 -4.33 -11.88 -19.80
N LEU A 67 -4.04 -10.94 -20.72
CA LEU A 67 -3.93 -9.51 -20.47
C LEU A 67 -5.28 -8.87 -20.16
N ILE A 68 -5.33 -8.14 -19.05
CA ILE A 68 -6.45 -7.28 -18.67
C ILE A 68 -5.91 -5.85 -18.59
N LYS A 69 -6.24 -5.00 -19.59
CA LYS A 69 -5.90 -3.59 -19.58
C LYS A 69 -6.82 -2.85 -18.59
N LEU A 70 -6.24 -1.95 -17.80
CA LEU A 70 -6.95 -1.23 -16.75
C LEU A 70 -6.86 0.28 -16.95
N THR A 71 -7.97 0.96 -16.72
CA THR A 71 -8.04 2.42 -16.55
C THR A 71 -8.43 2.79 -15.12
N HIS A 72 -8.96 1.82 -14.38
CA HIS A 72 -9.45 1.95 -13.02
C HIS A 72 -9.28 0.61 -12.29
N PHE A 73 -8.97 0.64 -11.00
CA PHE A 73 -8.90 -0.55 -10.16
C PHE A 73 -9.82 -0.39 -8.96
N GLN A 74 -10.94 -1.12 -8.97
CA GLN A 74 -12.02 -0.97 -7.99
C GLN A 74 -11.56 -1.03 -6.53
N ALA A 75 -10.56 -1.86 -6.21
CA ALA A 75 -10.03 -1.98 -4.86
C ALA A 75 -9.13 -0.81 -4.46
N ALA A 76 -8.48 -0.10 -5.41
CA ALA A 76 -7.57 0.98 -5.12
C ALA A 76 -8.27 2.19 -4.54
N TYR A 77 -7.61 2.86 -3.59
CA TYR A 77 -8.10 4.09 -2.98
C TYR A 77 -8.38 5.18 -4.03
N SER A 78 -9.31 6.06 -3.74
CA SER A 78 -9.80 7.07 -4.70
C SER A 78 -8.68 7.93 -5.29
N SER A 79 -7.69 8.33 -4.49
CA SER A 79 -6.55 9.13 -4.96
C SER A 79 -5.67 8.36 -5.96
N ILE A 80 -5.48 7.04 -5.80
CA ILE A 80 -4.77 6.21 -6.78
C ILE A 80 -5.54 6.18 -8.09
N ASN A 81 -6.86 5.91 -8.03
CA ASN A 81 -7.70 5.87 -9.22
C ASN A 81 -7.77 7.22 -9.95
N ALA A 82 -7.77 8.34 -9.22
CA ALA A 82 -7.70 9.68 -9.80
C ALA A 82 -6.35 9.98 -10.45
N LEU A 83 -5.26 9.45 -9.90
CA LEU A 83 -3.91 9.65 -10.44
C LEU A 83 -3.63 8.76 -11.66
N MET A 84 -4.13 7.52 -11.69
CA MET A 84 -3.83 6.53 -12.74
C MET A 84 -3.96 7.08 -14.16
N PRO A 85 -5.09 7.66 -14.61
CA PRO A 85 -5.22 8.16 -15.97
C PRO A 85 -4.33 9.39 -16.23
N ARG A 86 -4.15 10.27 -15.25
CA ARG A 86 -3.30 11.47 -15.37
C ARG A 86 -1.84 11.09 -15.54
N LEU A 87 -1.36 10.17 -14.72
CA LEU A 87 0.01 9.66 -14.79
C LEU A 87 0.25 8.94 -16.13
N LEU A 88 -0.66 8.04 -16.52
CA LEU A 88 -0.53 7.30 -17.78
C LEU A 88 -0.46 8.25 -19.00
N HIS A 89 -1.32 9.27 -19.03
CA HIS A 89 -1.30 10.29 -20.08
C HIS A 89 0.04 11.02 -20.17
N ARG A 90 0.66 11.36 -19.02
CA ARG A 90 1.96 12.06 -18.97
C ARG A 90 3.14 11.14 -19.27
N LEU A 91 3.03 9.85 -19.03
CA LEU A 91 4.04 8.85 -19.39
C LEU A 91 4.00 8.53 -20.89
N SER A 92 2.80 8.45 -21.47
CA SER A 92 2.60 8.14 -22.89
C SER A 92 3.14 9.26 -23.77
N GLY A 93 3.87 8.90 -24.82
CA GLY A 93 4.46 9.86 -25.75
C GLY A 93 5.68 10.62 -25.21
N CYS A 94 6.15 10.32 -24.00
CA CYS A 94 7.38 10.86 -23.44
C CYS A 94 8.49 9.79 -23.44
N PRO A 95 9.40 9.76 -24.43
CA PRO A 95 10.40 8.70 -24.56
C PRO A 95 11.26 8.52 -23.31
N ALA A 96 11.64 9.62 -22.64
CA ALA A 96 12.43 9.57 -21.42
C ALA A 96 11.75 8.78 -20.30
N LEU A 97 10.41 8.84 -20.20
CA LEU A 97 9.62 8.17 -19.14
C LEU A 97 9.00 6.86 -19.60
N GLN A 98 8.65 6.75 -20.90
CA GLN A 98 7.93 5.58 -21.41
C GLN A 98 8.85 4.42 -21.75
N THR A 99 10.05 4.71 -22.30
CA THR A 99 10.94 3.67 -22.85
C THR A 99 11.31 2.63 -21.80
N ARG A 100 10.90 1.36 -22.05
CA ARG A 100 11.16 0.20 -21.20
C ARG A 100 10.64 0.35 -19.76
N LEU A 101 9.63 1.17 -19.54
CA LEU A 101 8.87 1.20 -18.29
C LEU A 101 8.13 -0.14 -18.16
N TYR A 102 8.37 -0.83 -17.04
CA TYR A 102 7.93 -2.19 -16.83
C TYR A 102 6.77 -2.32 -15.85
N GLN A 103 6.81 -1.53 -14.76
CA GLN A 103 5.84 -1.58 -13.69
C GLN A 103 5.68 -0.21 -13.05
N CYS A 104 4.48 0.05 -12.56
CA CYS A 104 4.15 1.22 -11.78
C CYS A 104 3.54 0.79 -10.45
N GLU A 105 4.09 1.25 -9.33
CA GLU A 105 3.61 0.98 -7.99
C GLU A 105 3.14 2.29 -7.35
N PHE A 106 2.00 2.21 -6.68
CA PHE A 106 1.37 3.34 -5.98
C PHE A 106 1.33 3.07 -4.49
N LEU A 107 1.68 4.05 -3.70
CA LEU A 107 1.50 4.08 -2.25
C LEU A 107 0.82 5.39 -1.89
N ALA A 108 -0.43 5.31 -1.46
CA ALA A 108 -1.26 6.43 -1.04
C ALA A 108 -1.45 6.44 0.48
N THR A 109 -1.84 7.58 1.02
CA THR A 109 -2.18 7.75 2.43
C THR A 109 -3.56 8.38 2.59
N LEU A 110 -4.18 8.22 3.76
CA LEU A 110 -5.40 8.95 4.14
C LEU A 110 -5.14 10.46 4.25
N SER A 111 -3.90 10.85 4.62
CA SER A 111 -3.46 12.24 4.70
C SER A 111 -3.32 12.94 3.34
N GLY A 112 -3.39 12.17 2.22
CA GLY A 112 -3.33 12.69 0.85
C GLY A 112 -1.96 12.66 0.19
N GLU A 113 -0.90 12.21 0.89
CA GLU A 113 0.40 12.00 0.25
C GLU A 113 0.38 10.80 -0.70
N MET A 114 1.18 10.87 -1.76
CA MET A 114 1.27 9.85 -2.79
C MET A 114 2.72 9.63 -3.23
N LEU A 115 3.17 8.38 -3.19
CA LEU A 115 4.46 7.95 -3.73
C LEU A 115 4.21 6.99 -4.90
N VAL A 116 4.90 7.23 -6.01
CA VAL A 116 4.88 6.37 -7.19
C VAL A 116 6.28 5.84 -7.47
N THR A 117 6.42 4.52 -7.56
CA THR A 117 7.65 3.89 -8.02
C THR A 117 7.49 3.44 -9.46
N LEU A 118 8.36 3.97 -10.34
CA LEU A 118 8.45 3.61 -11.75
C LEU A 118 9.61 2.65 -11.94
N ILE A 119 9.34 1.42 -12.37
CA ILE A 119 10.33 0.35 -12.51
C ILE A 119 10.62 0.10 -13.99
N TYR A 120 11.90 0.10 -14.35
CA TYR A 120 12.37 0.03 -15.73
C TYR A 120 13.28 -1.15 -16.00
N HIS A 121 13.25 -1.63 -17.25
CA HIS A 121 14.23 -2.57 -17.78
C HIS A 121 15.34 -1.86 -18.61
N ARG A 122 15.76 -0.67 -18.17
CA ARG A 122 16.90 0.08 -18.67
C ARG A 122 17.56 0.90 -17.56
N GLN A 123 18.79 1.35 -17.75
CA GLN A 123 19.41 2.31 -16.85
C GLN A 123 18.71 3.69 -16.96
N LEU A 124 18.59 4.38 -15.84
CA LEU A 124 17.99 5.69 -15.72
C LEU A 124 19.10 6.75 -15.74
N ASP A 125 18.97 7.70 -16.66
CA ASP A 125 19.93 8.75 -16.92
C ASP A 125 19.45 10.13 -16.39
N ASN A 126 20.21 11.18 -16.70
CA ASN A 126 19.89 12.54 -16.27
C ASN A 126 18.64 13.10 -16.97
N ASP A 127 18.38 12.69 -18.22
CA ASP A 127 17.17 13.11 -18.93
C ASP A 127 15.92 12.53 -18.25
N TRP A 128 15.96 11.24 -17.89
CA TRP A 128 14.91 10.63 -17.07
C TRP A 128 14.70 11.41 -15.77
N GLN A 129 15.79 11.72 -15.03
CA GLN A 129 15.68 12.40 -13.74
C GLN A 129 15.05 13.79 -13.88
N THR A 130 15.47 14.55 -14.88
CA THR A 130 14.96 15.91 -15.13
C THR A 130 13.48 15.88 -15.47
N THR A 131 13.09 14.99 -16.39
CA THR A 131 11.71 14.82 -16.83
C THR A 131 10.80 14.29 -15.72
N ALA A 132 11.27 13.30 -14.94
CA ALA A 132 10.51 12.75 -13.83
C ALA A 132 10.35 13.74 -12.66
N ARG A 133 11.33 14.65 -12.42
CA ARG A 133 11.16 15.75 -11.44
C ARG A 133 10.08 16.75 -11.86
N ALA A 134 10.01 17.08 -13.15
CA ALA A 134 8.95 17.93 -13.67
C ALA A 134 7.58 17.25 -13.51
N LEU A 135 7.48 15.96 -13.87
CA LEU A 135 6.26 15.16 -13.69
C LEU A 135 5.81 15.10 -12.22
N ALA A 136 6.74 14.87 -11.28
CA ALA A 136 6.45 14.81 -9.86
C ALA A 136 5.82 16.12 -9.35
N ARG A 137 6.38 17.25 -9.74
CA ARG A 137 5.85 18.59 -9.39
C ARG A 137 4.48 18.84 -9.98
N ASP A 138 4.29 18.56 -11.27
CA ASP A 138 3.04 18.79 -11.99
C ASP A 138 1.86 17.97 -11.41
N LEU A 139 2.17 16.76 -10.94
CA LEU A 139 1.15 15.87 -10.36
C LEU A 139 1.01 16.01 -8.84
N GLY A 140 1.95 16.69 -8.16
CA GLY A 140 1.97 16.84 -6.71
C GLY A 140 2.25 15.51 -5.98
N ILE A 141 3.20 14.71 -6.49
CA ILE A 141 3.51 13.36 -5.98
C ILE A 141 5.01 13.18 -5.77
N HIS A 142 5.39 12.19 -4.98
CA HIS A 142 6.76 11.71 -4.91
C HIS A 142 7.00 10.63 -5.97
N ILE A 143 8.18 10.64 -6.60
CA ILE A 143 8.55 9.63 -7.60
C ILE A 143 9.90 9.01 -7.25
N ILE A 144 9.94 7.68 -7.34
CA ILE A 144 11.16 6.88 -7.31
C ILE A 144 11.31 6.17 -8.65
N GLY A 145 12.50 6.20 -9.20
CA GLY A 145 12.90 5.38 -10.34
C GLY A 145 13.68 4.16 -9.88
N ARG A 146 13.31 2.99 -10.38
CA ARG A 146 14.06 1.75 -10.16
C ARG A 146 14.45 1.09 -11.47
N SER A 147 15.66 0.57 -11.50
CA SER A 147 16.12 -0.37 -12.51
C SER A 147 17.14 -1.34 -11.91
N LYS A 148 17.68 -2.25 -12.71
CA LYS A 148 18.67 -3.22 -12.21
C LYS A 148 19.87 -2.48 -11.59
N GLY A 149 20.04 -2.60 -10.28
CA GLY A 149 21.12 -1.98 -9.52
C GLY A 149 20.98 -0.47 -9.26
N GLN A 150 19.83 0.14 -9.62
CA GLN A 150 19.57 1.57 -9.36
C GLN A 150 18.31 1.79 -8.55
N LYS A 151 18.38 2.71 -7.58
CA LYS A 151 17.23 3.38 -6.94
C LYS A 151 17.52 4.89 -6.97
N ILE A 152 16.69 5.64 -7.67
CA ILE A 152 16.78 7.09 -7.76
C ILE A 152 15.59 7.69 -7.05
N VAL A 153 15.84 8.35 -5.93
CA VAL A 153 14.83 9.07 -5.14
C VAL A 153 14.84 10.53 -5.58
N LEU A 154 13.71 11.02 -6.11
CA LEU A 154 13.64 12.39 -6.63
C LEU A 154 13.38 13.44 -5.55
N SER A 155 12.67 13.09 -4.49
CA SER A 155 12.38 13.96 -3.34
C SER A 155 12.53 13.20 -2.03
N GLN A 156 11.65 12.25 -1.76
CA GLN A 156 11.68 11.38 -0.58
C GLN A 156 11.23 9.97 -0.97
N ASP A 157 11.58 8.97 -0.17
CA ASP A 157 11.26 7.56 -0.41
C ASP A 157 10.23 7.01 0.59
N PHE A 158 9.48 7.89 1.20
CA PHE A 158 8.38 7.56 2.12
C PHE A 158 7.20 8.51 1.90
N VAL A 159 6.06 8.14 2.45
CA VAL A 159 4.89 9.00 2.69
C VAL A 159 4.55 8.97 4.16
N THR A 160 3.90 10.02 4.66
CA THR A 160 3.45 10.10 6.05
C THR A 160 1.95 9.78 6.13
N GLU A 161 1.63 8.59 6.61
CA GLU A 161 0.26 8.20 6.90
C GLU A 161 -0.18 8.76 8.26
N GLN A 162 -1.41 9.20 8.35
CA GLN A 162 -2.05 9.65 9.58
C GLN A 162 -3.26 8.76 9.88
N LEU A 163 -3.16 7.95 10.95
CA LEU A 163 -4.24 7.08 11.40
C LEU A 163 -4.86 7.63 12.68
N THR A 164 -6.18 7.68 12.74
CA THR A 164 -6.92 8.12 13.92
C THR A 164 -7.42 6.92 14.72
N VAL A 165 -6.92 6.80 15.96
CA VAL A 165 -7.25 5.70 16.86
C VAL A 165 -7.83 6.29 18.15
N ASN A 166 -9.09 5.96 18.44
CA ASN A 166 -9.81 6.46 19.63
C ASN A 166 -9.74 7.99 19.79
N GLY A 167 -9.87 8.73 18.68
CA GLY A 167 -9.85 10.18 18.64
C GLY A 167 -8.46 10.82 18.66
N GLN A 168 -7.40 10.03 18.66
CA GLN A 168 -6.03 10.52 18.55
C GLN A 168 -5.40 10.14 17.22
N THR A 169 -4.68 11.08 16.62
CA THR A 169 -3.95 10.88 15.38
C THR A 169 -2.51 10.49 15.65
N PHE A 170 -2.07 9.44 14.98
CA PHE A 170 -0.70 8.94 14.96
C PHE A 170 -0.13 9.08 13.55
N ALA A 171 1.10 9.59 13.44
CA ALA A 171 1.80 9.74 12.18
C ALA A 171 2.83 8.62 11.99
N TYR A 172 2.80 7.99 10.82
CA TYR A 172 3.67 6.87 10.47
C TYR A 172 4.39 7.14 9.15
N ARG A 173 5.70 7.02 9.13
CA ARG A 173 6.42 6.98 7.87
C ARG A 173 6.25 5.60 7.23
N GLN A 174 5.79 5.60 6.00
CA GLN A 174 5.63 4.40 5.18
C GLN A 174 6.65 4.45 4.04
N TYR A 175 7.73 3.71 4.21
CA TYR A 175 8.82 3.68 3.23
C TYR A 175 8.46 2.83 2.01
N GLU A 176 8.96 3.26 0.86
CA GLU A 176 8.89 2.49 -0.39
C GLU A 176 9.47 1.09 -0.18
N GLY A 177 8.75 0.07 -0.63
CA GLY A 177 9.16 -1.33 -0.48
C GLY A 177 8.94 -1.95 0.90
N SER A 178 8.70 -1.17 1.97
CA SER A 178 8.37 -1.71 3.29
C SER A 178 6.91 -2.15 3.37
N PHE A 179 6.64 -3.13 4.22
CA PHE A 179 5.26 -3.57 4.48
C PHE A 179 4.45 -2.47 5.16
N THR A 180 3.24 -2.27 4.70
CA THR A 180 2.22 -1.43 5.35
C THR A 180 0.87 -2.12 5.27
N GLN A 181 -0.04 -1.84 6.22
CA GLN A 181 -1.41 -2.35 6.13
C GLN A 181 -2.10 -1.76 4.89
N PRO A 182 -2.53 -2.61 3.93
CA PRO A 182 -3.05 -2.12 2.66
C PRO A 182 -4.43 -1.46 2.77
N ASN A 183 -5.13 -1.65 3.88
CA ASN A 183 -6.44 -1.06 4.16
C ASN A 183 -6.33 -0.19 5.42
N ALA A 184 -6.05 1.11 5.24
CA ALA A 184 -5.84 2.03 6.35
C ALA A 184 -7.10 2.18 7.23
N ILE A 185 -8.30 2.16 6.63
CA ILE A 185 -9.58 2.28 7.37
C ILE A 185 -9.80 1.08 8.31
N VAL A 186 -9.49 -0.13 7.85
CA VAL A 186 -9.55 -1.33 8.71
C VAL A 186 -8.39 -1.34 9.69
N CYS A 187 -7.23 -0.79 9.31
CA CYS A 187 -6.09 -0.66 10.22
C CYS A 187 -6.46 0.20 11.45
N GLU A 188 -7.11 1.35 11.28
CA GLU A 188 -7.60 2.15 12.41
C GLU A 188 -8.51 1.35 13.35
N LYS A 189 -9.41 0.53 12.80
CA LYS A 189 -10.29 -0.37 13.58
C LYS A 189 -9.49 -1.44 14.33
N MET A 190 -8.48 -2.03 13.68
CA MET A 190 -7.59 -3.02 14.31
C MET A 190 -6.83 -2.41 15.49
N LEU A 191 -6.30 -1.20 15.31
CA LEU A 191 -5.56 -0.49 16.34
C LEU A 191 -6.49 -0.08 17.51
N ALA A 192 -7.68 0.42 17.21
CA ALA A 192 -8.67 0.77 18.24
C ALA A 192 -9.09 -0.47 19.05
N TRP A 193 -9.33 -1.60 18.39
CA TRP A 193 -9.62 -2.86 19.05
C TRP A 193 -8.46 -3.33 19.93
N ALA A 194 -7.23 -3.28 19.43
CA ALA A 194 -6.05 -3.67 20.22
C ALA A 194 -5.89 -2.81 21.47
N CYS A 195 -6.07 -1.48 21.35
CA CYS A 195 -6.07 -0.57 22.49
C CYS A 195 -7.16 -0.91 23.50
N GLN A 196 -8.36 -1.29 23.04
CA GLN A 196 -9.44 -1.70 23.92
C GLN A 196 -9.08 -2.98 24.68
N GLN A 197 -8.47 -3.97 24.03
CA GLN A 197 -8.03 -5.21 24.70
C GLN A 197 -6.88 -4.97 25.68
N ALA A 198 -6.07 -3.95 25.46
CA ALA A 198 -4.94 -3.57 26.33
C ALA A 198 -5.35 -2.70 27.54
N GLN A 199 -6.62 -2.29 27.65
CA GLN A 199 -7.08 -1.48 28.78
C GLN A 199 -6.85 -2.19 30.11
N GLY A 200 -6.17 -1.52 31.05
CA GLY A 200 -5.89 -2.08 32.37
C GLY A 200 -4.81 -3.18 32.41
N ALA A 201 -4.19 -3.52 31.28
CA ALA A 201 -3.16 -4.54 31.25
C ALA A 201 -1.95 -4.18 32.12
N GLY A 202 -1.49 -2.92 32.08
CA GLY A 202 -0.32 -2.47 32.84
C GLY A 202 0.96 -3.25 32.48
N GLY A 203 1.99 -3.12 33.30
CA GLY A 203 3.22 -3.90 33.09
C GLY A 203 4.02 -3.50 31.87
N ASP A 204 4.64 -4.47 31.21
CA ASP A 204 5.54 -4.28 30.07
C ASP A 204 4.98 -4.95 28.83
N LEU A 205 5.14 -4.33 27.65
CA LEU A 205 4.77 -4.87 26.34
C LEU A 205 6.03 -5.33 25.59
N LEU A 206 5.97 -6.54 25.04
CA LEU A 206 6.89 -7.02 24.02
C LEU A 206 6.13 -7.12 22.69
N GLU A 207 6.57 -6.35 21.70
CA GLU A 207 6.07 -6.45 20.32
C GLU A 207 7.14 -7.04 19.40
N LEU A 208 6.79 -8.13 18.72
CA LEU A 208 7.67 -8.76 17.73
C LEU A 208 7.21 -8.36 16.32
N TYR A 209 8.18 -8.09 15.43
CA TYR A 209 7.91 -7.69 14.04
C TYR A 209 7.08 -6.40 13.95
N CYS A 210 7.48 -5.38 14.70
CA CYS A 210 6.69 -4.16 14.85
C CYS A 210 6.56 -3.32 13.58
N GLY A 211 7.35 -3.60 12.54
CA GLY A 211 7.37 -2.81 11.30
C GLY A 211 7.73 -1.35 11.60
N ASN A 212 6.90 -0.44 11.13
CA ASN A 212 7.02 1.01 11.39
C ASN A 212 6.39 1.45 12.73
N GLY A 213 6.17 0.53 13.66
CA GLY A 213 5.55 0.81 14.95
C GLY A 213 4.03 0.97 14.89
N ASN A 214 3.39 0.34 13.91
CA ASN A 214 1.95 0.51 13.67
C ASN A 214 1.09 0.23 14.90
N PHE A 215 1.37 -0.84 15.64
CA PHE A 215 0.72 -1.16 16.92
C PHE A 215 1.46 -0.56 18.12
N THR A 216 2.78 -0.46 18.06
CA THR A 216 3.62 0.06 19.15
C THR A 216 3.13 1.41 19.66
N LEU A 217 2.91 2.36 18.73
CA LEU A 217 2.59 3.74 19.11
C LEU A 217 1.26 3.85 19.86
N PRO A 218 0.11 3.35 19.37
CA PRO A 218 -1.15 3.46 20.11
C PRO A 218 -1.18 2.58 21.35
N LEU A 219 -0.52 1.41 21.36
CA LEU A 219 -0.50 0.51 22.51
C LEU A 219 0.40 1.01 23.65
N SER A 220 1.46 1.78 23.36
CA SER A 220 2.45 2.24 24.35
C SER A 220 1.82 2.91 25.59
N ARG A 221 0.64 3.51 25.46
CA ARG A 221 -0.08 4.20 26.52
C ARG A 221 -0.67 3.29 27.59
N HIS A 222 -0.84 2.01 27.26
CA HIS A 222 -1.44 1.02 28.14
C HIS A 222 -0.40 0.26 28.96
N PHE A 223 0.90 0.53 28.75
CA PHE A 223 2.00 -0.21 29.32
C PHE A 223 3.04 0.73 29.93
N ARG A 224 3.72 0.26 30.97
CA ARG A 224 4.80 0.99 31.64
C ARG A 224 6.06 1.11 30.78
N ARG A 225 6.43 0.03 30.09
CA ARG A 225 7.57 -0.04 29.16
C ARG A 225 7.16 -0.84 27.93
N VAL A 226 7.75 -0.49 26.81
CA VAL A 226 7.53 -1.21 25.55
C VAL A 226 8.89 -1.58 24.97
N LEU A 227 9.06 -2.84 24.63
CA LEU A 227 10.15 -3.34 23.80
C LEU A 227 9.57 -3.81 22.48
N ALA A 228 9.94 -3.12 21.40
CA ALA A 228 9.52 -3.48 20.04
C ALA A 228 10.74 -3.95 19.23
N THR A 229 10.59 -5.02 18.45
CA THR A 229 11.66 -5.59 17.65
C THR A 229 11.26 -5.69 16.19
N GLU A 230 12.21 -5.33 15.31
CA GLU A 230 12.03 -5.40 13.85
C GLU A 230 13.37 -5.80 13.19
N VAL A 231 13.30 -6.64 12.16
CA VAL A 231 14.49 -7.08 11.40
C VAL A 231 14.80 -6.14 10.24
N SER A 232 13.79 -5.47 9.70
CA SER A 232 13.93 -4.52 8.60
C SER A 232 14.43 -3.16 9.10
N LYS A 233 15.69 -2.84 8.83
CA LYS A 233 16.30 -1.55 9.18
C LYS A 233 15.62 -0.33 8.54
N THR A 234 14.87 -0.52 7.45
CA THR A 234 14.15 0.55 6.76
C THR A 234 12.77 0.79 7.31
N SER A 235 12.26 -0.10 8.15
CA SER A 235 10.93 0.01 8.75
C SER A 235 10.93 0.71 10.11
N VAL A 236 12.11 0.79 10.75
CA VAL A 236 12.31 1.40 12.09
C VAL A 236 12.82 2.82 11.97
#